data_d6c86b16638f9c6082391287155f98f4
#
_entry.id   d6c86b16638f9c6082391287155f98f4
#
_cell.length_a   1.000
_cell.length_b   1.000
_cell.length_c   1.000
_cell.angle_alpha   90.00
_cell.angle_beta   90.00
_cell.angle_gamma   90.00
#
_symmetry.space_group_name_H-M   'P 1'
#
loop_
_entity.id
_entity.type
_entity.pdbx_description
1 polymer ?
#
loop_
_entity_poly.entity_id
_entity_poly.type
_entity_poly.pdbx_seq_one_letter_code
_entity_poly.pdbx_strand_id
1 'polypeptide(L)'
;RQIVVDSVAAMVPRAEIEGEMGDSHVGLQARLMSQAMRKLTSVIGKTNTVCVFINQLREKVGIVYGNPEVTTGGRALKYYSSVRIDIRRVEGLKDSSGQFIGNHTRAKIVKNKVAPPFREAEFDIMFGEGISKMSELIDVGVKLGIVQKSGAWFNYGDIRLGQGRDNAKQFLKDNPEIANDIEGQIRANADKLYATCLLY
;
A
#
# COMPACT_ATOMS: atom_id res chain seq x y z
N ARG A 1 -13.17 6.60 14.54
CA ARG A 1 -13.52 5.16 14.32
C ARG A 1 -13.01 4.75 12.94
N GLN A 2 -12.77 3.44 12.73
CA GLN A 2 -12.35 2.90 11.44
C GLN A 2 -13.22 1.69 11.07
N ILE A 3 -13.61 1.62 9.80
CA ILE A 3 -14.34 0.50 9.20
C ILE A 3 -13.54 0.04 7.99
N VAL A 4 -13.30 -1.26 7.88
CA VAL A 4 -12.64 -1.87 6.73
C VAL A 4 -13.61 -2.82 6.05
N VAL A 5 -13.79 -2.67 4.74
CA VAL A 5 -14.58 -3.56 3.90
C VAL A 5 -13.63 -4.34 2.99
N ASP A 6 -13.45 -5.61 3.29
CA ASP A 6 -12.61 -6.54 2.53
C ASP A 6 -13.48 -7.72 2.03
N SER A 7 -13.78 -7.75 0.78
CA SER A 7 -13.51 -6.83 -0.31
C SER A 7 -14.82 -6.38 -0.98
N VAL A 8 -14.75 -5.30 -1.75
CA VAL A 8 -15.91 -4.85 -2.56
C VAL A 8 -16.41 -5.93 -3.50
N ALA A 9 -15.52 -6.79 -4.00
CA ALA A 9 -15.87 -7.91 -4.89
C ALA A 9 -16.79 -8.95 -4.22
N ALA A 10 -16.75 -9.08 -2.88
CA ALA A 10 -17.57 -9.99 -2.11
C ALA A 10 -18.93 -9.40 -1.71
N MET A 11 -19.18 -8.14 -2.01
CA MET A 11 -20.49 -7.51 -1.75
C MET A 11 -21.49 -7.91 -2.83
N VAL A 12 -22.32 -8.87 -2.51
CA VAL A 12 -23.33 -9.42 -3.42
C VAL A 12 -24.70 -8.77 -3.13
N PRO A 13 -25.40 -8.24 -4.16
CA PRO A 13 -26.76 -7.74 -4.01
C PRO A 13 -27.73 -8.87 -3.60
N ARG A 14 -28.70 -8.55 -2.75
CA ARG A 14 -29.68 -9.53 -2.26
C ARG A 14 -30.41 -10.26 -3.40
N ALA A 15 -30.77 -9.56 -4.45
CA ALA A 15 -31.44 -10.13 -5.61
C ALA A 15 -30.58 -11.16 -6.37
N GLU A 16 -29.25 -11.06 -6.28
CA GLU A 16 -28.32 -12.02 -6.86
C GLU A 16 -28.19 -13.27 -5.95
N ILE A 17 -28.31 -13.08 -4.62
CA ILE A 17 -28.30 -14.20 -3.66
C ILE A 17 -29.58 -15.02 -3.76
N GLU A 18 -30.73 -14.36 -3.96
CA GLU A 18 -32.06 -14.97 -4.02
C GLU A 18 -32.42 -15.47 -5.44
N GLY A 19 -31.66 -15.07 -6.48
CA GLY A 19 -31.86 -15.47 -7.87
C GLY A 19 -31.35 -16.87 -8.17
N GLU A 20 -31.69 -17.39 -9.35
CA GLU A 20 -31.21 -18.70 -9.81
C GLU A 20 -29.82 -18.56 -10.48
N MET A 21 -29.06 -19.67 -10.48
CA MET A 21 -27.77 -19.70 -11.18
C MET A 21 -27.99 -19.55 -12.70
N GLY A 22 -27.41 -18.48 -13.26
CA GLY A 22 -27.56 -18.14 -14.69
C GLY A 22 -28.37 -16.87 -14.94
N ASP A 23 -29.05 -16.35 -13.93
CA ASP A 23 -29.73 -15.06 -14.03
C ASP A 23 -28.74 -13.92 -14.32
N SER A 24 -29.09 -13.07 -15.28
CA SER A 24 -28.25 -11.93 -15.66
C SER A 24 -28.48 -10.74 -14.72
N HIS A 25 -27.53 -10.47 -13.84
CA HIS A 25 -27.57 -9.31 -12.91
C HIS A 25 -26.62 -8.18 -13.33
N VAL A 26 -26.54 -7.90 -14.63
CA VAL A 26 -25.62 -6.89 -15.19
C VAL A 26 -25.79 -5.52 -14.52
N GLY A 27 -24.71 -5.00 -13.94
CA GLY A 27 -24.66 -3.67 -13.34
C GLY A 27 -25.38 -3.55 -11.97
N LEU A 28 -25.95 -4.61 -11.41
CA LEU A 28 -26.65 -4.55 -10.14
C LEU A 28 -25.71 -4.15 -8.98
N GLN A 29 -24.50 -4.74 -8.93
CA GLN A 29 -23.48 -4.37 -7.95
C GLN A 29 -23.05 -2.90 -8.08
N ALA A 30 -22.92 -2.37 -9.28
CA ALA A 30 -22.56 -0.96 -9.50
C ALA A 30 -23.67 -0.01 -9.02
N ARG A 31 -24.94 -0.37 -9.21
CA ARG A 31 -26.09 0.39 -8.67
C ARG A 31 -26.12 0.34 -7.15
N LEU A 32 -25.90 -0.82 -6.54
CA LEU A 32 -25.79 -0.99 -5.09
C LEU A 32 -24.69 -0.11 -4.52
N MET A 33 -23.49 -0.15 -5.09
CA MET A 33 -22.38 0.69 -4.66
C MET A 33 -22.67 2.19 -4.78
N SER A 34 -23.34 2.60 -5.84
CA SER A 34 -23.74 4.01 -6.02
C SER A 34 -24.73 4.47 -4.94
N GLN A 35 -25.68 3.62 -4.57
CA GLN A 35 -26.62 3.87 -3.47
C GLN A 35 -25.91 3.90 -2.12
N ALA A 36 -25.04 2.91 -1.86
CA ALA A 36 -24.28 2.80 -0.62
C ALA A 36 -23.42 4.04 -0.39
N MET A 37 -22.68 4.50 -1.41
CA MET A 37 -21.83 5.68 -1.29
C MET A 37 -22.62 6.94 -0.96
N ARG A 38 -23.79 7.15 -1.55
CA ARG A 38 -24.65 8.31 -1.21
C ARG A 38 -25.09 8.30 0.25
N LYS A 39 -25.46 7.12 0.78
CA LYS A 39 -25.86 6.98 2.19
C LYS A 39 -24.70 7.09 3.15
N LEU A 40 -23.60 6.38 2.86
CA LEU A 40 -22.42 6.32 3.74
C LEU A 40 -21.70 7.66 3.86
N THR A 41 -21.60 8.43 2.78
CA THR A 41 -20.90 9.74 2.81
C THR A 41 -21.46 10.67 3.87
N SER A 42 -22.79 10.75 3.99
CA SER A 42 -23.44 11.59 5.02
C SER A 42 -23.18 11.09 6.44
N VAL A 43 -23.22 9.77 6.65
CA VAL A 43 -23.01 9.17 7.98
C VAL A 43 -21.56 9.25 8.42
N ILE A 44 -20.61 8.92 7.52
CA ILE A 44 -19.18 8.94 7.77
C ILE A 44 -18.72 10.35 8.18
N GLY A 45 -19.18 11.37 7.45
CA GLY A 45 -18.85 12.76 7.77
C GLY A 45 -19.33 13.22 9.16
N LYS A 46 -20.50 12.74 9.60
CA LYS A 46 -21.06 13.07 10.93
C LYS A 46 -20.40 12.32 12.07
N THR A 47 -19.83 11.15 11.81
CA THR A 47 -19.33 10.23 12.85
C THR A 47 -17.81 10.26 12.99
N ASN A 48 -17.10 11.12 12.26
CA ASN A 48 -15.63 11.16 12.22
C ASN A 48 -15.03 9.75 12.02
N THR A 49 -15.57 9.01 11.04
CA THR A 49 -15.22 7.63 10.76
C THR A 49 -14.42 7.56 9.47
N VAL A 50 -13.28 6.84 9.48
CA VAL A 50 -12.54 6.46 8.28
C VAL A 50 -13.11 5.15 7.76
N CYS A 51 -13.50 5.12 6.48
CA CYS A 51 -13.96 3.91 5.83
C CYS A 51 -12.98 3.51 4.72
N VAL A 52 -12.39 2.32 4.86
CA VAL A 52 -11.42 1.74 3.94
C VAL A 52 -12.10 0.65 3.13
N PHE A 53 -12.09 0.78 1.80
CA PHE A 53 -12.59 -0.24 0.89
C PHE A 53 -11.41 -0.91 0.19
N ILE A 54 -11.28 -2.22 0.37
CA ILE A 54 -10.31 -3.03 -0.38
C ILE A 54 -11.01 -3.53 -1.65
N ASN A 55 -10.38 -3.32 -2.80
CA ASN A 55 -10.93 -3.71 -4.08
C ASN A 55 -9.91 -4.49 -4.91
N GLN A 56 -10.41 -5.33 -5.79
CA GLN A 56 -9.60 -6.10 -6.73
C GLN A 56 -9.56 -5.40 -8.09
N LEU A 57 -8.44 -5.54 -8.78
CA LEU A 57 -8.30 -5.16 -10.17
C LEU A 57 -8.68 -6.34 -11.06
N ARG A 58 -9.42 -6.05 -12.12
CA ARG A 58 -9.79 -6.98 -13.17
C ARG A 58 -9.36 -6.40 -14.50
N GLU A 59 -8.98 -7.22 -15.44
CA GLU A 59 -8.72 -6.80 -16.80
C GLU A 59 -9.98 -6.90 -17.64
N LYS A 60 -10.29 -5.85 -18.35
CA LYS A 60 -11.38 -5.84 -19.34
C LYS A 60 -10.82 -6.32 -20.67
N VAL A 61 -11.29 -7.48 -21.10
CA VAL A 61 -10.94 -8.07 -22.41
C VAL A 61 -11.40 -7.15 -23.54
N GLY A 62 -10.55 -7.00 -24.57
CA GLY A 62 -10.90 -6.24 -25.79
C GLY A 62 -10.54 -4.76 -25.78
N ILE A 63 -9.86 -4.25 -24.75
CA ILE A 63 -9.31 -2.89 -24.78
C ILE A 63 -7.92 -2.92 -25.43
N VAL A 64 -7.82 -2.37 -26.64
CA VAL A 64 -6.56 -2.29 -27.40
C VAL A 64 -5.77 -1.01 -27.04
N TYR A 65 -6.46 0.06 -26.64
CA TYR A 65 -5.84 1.33 -26.26
C TYR A 65 -6.32 1.78 -24.87
N GLY A 66 -5.39 2.30 -24.04
CA GLY A 66 -5.65 2.77 -22.70
C GLY A 66 -5.42 1.71 -21.63
N ASN A 67 -5.81 2.00 -20.37
CA ASN A 67 -5.64 1.07 -19.26
C ASN A 67 -6.82 0.08 -19.22
N PRO A 68 -6.59 -1.23 -19.44
CA PRO A 68 -7.63 -2.25 -19.39
C PRO A 68 -8.12 -2.55 -17.96
N GLU A 69 -7.39 -2.10 -16.94
CA GLU A 69 -7.69 -2.41 -15.55
C GLU A 69 -8.95 -1.70 -15.05
N VAL A 70 -9.88 -2.48 -14.54
CA VAL A 70 -11.13 -2.01 -13.94
C VAL A 70 -11.29 -2.58 -12.54
N THR A 71 -11.99 -1.82 -11.70
CA THR A 71 -12.36 -2.26 -10.35
C THR A 71 -13.78 -2.80 -10.32
N THR A 72 -14.06 -3.77 -9.45
CA THR A 72 -15.42 -4.27 -9.20
C THR A 72 -16.27 -3.18 -8.51
N GLY A 73 -17.60 -3.28 -8.62
CA GLY A 73 -18.52 -2.33 -8.02
C GLY A 73 -18.72 -1.02 -8.78
N GLY A 74 -18.28 -0.94 -10.06
CA GLY A 74 -18.47 0.20 -10.93
C GLY A 74 -17.59 1.41 -10.60
N ARG A 75 -18.08 2.62 -10.97
CA ARG A 75 -17.28 3.86 -10.86
C ARG A 75 -17.50 4.64 -9.55
N ALA A 76 -18.48 4.26 -8.71
CA ALA A 76 -18.87 5.06 -7.55
C ALA A 76 -17.70 5.33 -6.59
N LEU A 77 -16.94 4.29 -6.21
CA LEU A 77 -15.79 4.44 -5.33
C LEU A 77 -14.72 5.38 -5.89
N LYS A 78 -14.49 5.40 -7.21
CA LYS A 78 -13.53 6.31 -7.83
C LYS A 78 -13.88 7.77 -7.58
N TYR A 79 -15.17 8.12 -7.60
CA TYR A 79 -15.64 9.49 -7.39
C TYR A 79 -15.71 9.86 -5.92
N TYR A 80 -16.28 8.99 -5.07
CA TYR A 80 -16.53 9.29 -3.66
C TYR A 80 -15.26 9.22 -2.80
N SER A 81 -14.28 8.38 -3.11
CA SER A 81 -13.06 8.26 -2.33
C SER A 81 -12.28 9.58 -2.23
N SER A 82 -11.82 9.90 -1.03
CA SER A 82 -10.89 11.01 -0.77
C SER A 82 -9.46 10.65 -1.15
N VAL A 83 -9.05 9.43 -0.85
CA VAL A 83 -7.73 8.88 -1.18
C VAL A 83 -7.92 7.56 -1.92
N ARG A 84 -7.08 7.32 -2.93
CA ARG A 84 -6.97 6.02 -3.62
C ARG A 84 -5.51 5.63 -3.68
N ILE A 85 -5.25 4.40 -3.25
CA ILE A 85 -3.93 3.81 -3.22
C ILE A 85 -3.94 2.60 -4.15
N ASP A 86 -3.00 2.54 -5.07
CA ASP A 86 -2.72 1.38 -5.92
C ASP A 86 -1.58 0.59 -5.26
N ILE A 87 -1.83 -0.68 -4.95
CA ILE A 87 -0.86 -1.58 -4.31
C ILE A 87 -0.44 -2.62 -5.34
N ARG A 88 0.88 -2.71 -5.60
CA ARG A 88 1.44 -3.65 -6.57
C ARG A 88 2.60 -4.43 -5.96
N ARG A 89 2.60 -5.74 -6.19
CA ARG A 89 3.81 -6.53 -5.99
C ARG A 89 4.80 -6.19 -7.11
N VAL A 90 6.02 -5.82 -6.72
CA VAL A 90 7.13 -5.55 -7.65
C VAL A 90 7.88 -6.85 -7.92
N GLU A 91 8.31 -7.52 -6.83
CA GLU A 91 9.03 -8.78 -6.91
C GLU A 91 8.77 -9.67 -5.69
N GLY A 92 9.09 -10.95 -5.80
CA GLY A 92 9.07 -11.87 -4.66
C GLY A 92 10.43 -11.90 -3.99
N LEU A 93 10.44 -11.78 -2.66
CA LEU A 93 11.65 -11.91 -1.83
C LEU A 93 11.92 -13.36 -1.55
N LYS A 94 13.16 -13.78 -1.75
CA LYS A 94 13.63 -15.15 -1.51
C LYS A 94 14.72 -15.17 -0.45
N ASP A 95 14.75 -16.23 0.32
CA ASP A 95 15.87 -16.54 1.21
C ASP A 95 17.06 -17.15 0.44
N SER A 96 18.13 -17.49 1.18
CA SER A 96 19.35 -18.12 0.64
C SER A 96 19.10 -19.52 0.03
N SER A 97 18.00 -20.18 0.40
CA SER A 97 17.58 -21.47 -0.15
C SER A 97 16.73 -21.34 -1.43
N GLY A 98 16.35 -20.11 -1.82
CA GLY A 98 15.48 -19.81 -2.95
C GLY A 98 13.98 -19.89 -2.63
N GLN A 99 13.60 -20.11 -1.38
CA GLN A 99 12.21 -20.14 -0.93
C GLN A 99 11.66 -18.70 -0.82
N PHE A 100 10.41 -18.50 -1.24
CA PHE A 100 9.75 -17.20 -1.08
C PHE A 100 9.41 -16.94 0.39
N ILE A 101 9.89 -15.80 0.92
CA ILE A 101 9.70 -15.36 2.30
C ILE A 101 8.88 -14.07 2.41
N GLY A 102 8.62 -13.40 1.28
CA GLY A 102 7.88 -12.15 1.26
C GLY A 102 7.73 -11.58 -0.13
N ASN A 103 7.22 -10.36 -0.20
CA ASN A 103 7.07 -9.60 -1.44
C ASN A 103 7.57 -8.17 -1.25
N HIS A 104 8.35 -7.68 -2.21
CA HIS A 104 8.60 -6.26 -2.36
C HIS A 104 7.39 -5.61 -3.01
N THR A 105 6.84 -4.59 -2.37
CA THR A 105 5.53 -4.02 -2.70
C THR A 105 5.65 -2.53 -2.90
N ARG A 106 4.98 -2.01 -3.92
CA ARG A 106 4.86 -0.57 -4.18
C ARG A 106 3.43 -0.12 -3.91
N ALA A 107 3.29 0.95 -3.13
CA ALA A 107 2.06 1.69 -2.91
C ALA A 107 2.15 3.04 -3.62
N LYS A 108 1.20 3.32 -4.53
CA LYS A 108 1.11 4.59 -5.27
C LYS A 108 -0.20 5.29 -4.94
N ILE A 109 -0.13 6.54 -4.54
CA ILE A 109 -1.30 7.40 -4.33
C ILE A 109 -1.79 7.94 -5.67
N VAL A 110 -2.83 7.32 -6.22
CA VAL A 110 -3.38 7.71 -7.54
C VAL A 110 -4.46 8.77 -7.47
N LYS A 111 -4.98 9.06 -6.28
CA LYS A 111 -5.90 10.17 -6.00
C LYS A 111 -5.74 10.59 -4.55
N ASN A 112 -5.68 11.90 -4.33
CA ASN A 112 -5.67 12.48 -2.98
C ASN A 112 -6.37 13.83 -3.00
N LYS A 113 -7.37 14.02 -2.11
CA LYS A 113 -8.08 15.27 -1.92
C LYS A 113 -7.60 16.07 -0.70
N VAL A 114 -6.73 15.47 0.13
CA VAL A 114 -6.27 16.06 1.40
C VAL A 114 -4.79 16.42 1.40
N ALA A 115 -4.04 15.97 0.39
CA ALA A 115 -2.62 16.28 0.19
C ALA A 115 -2.24 16.10 -1.28
N PRO A 116 -1.04 16.52 -1.75
CA PRO A 116 -0.57 16.29 -3.11
C PRO A 116 -0.60 14.78 -3.47
N PRO A 117 -1.20 14.41 -4.62
CA PRO A 117 -1.24 13.03 -5.09
C PRO A 117 0.07 12.58 -5.71
N PHE A 118 0.10 11.34 -6.23
CA PHE A 118 1.17 10.70 -7.02
C PHE A 118 2.45 10.38 -6.25
N ARG A 119 2.40 10.42 -4.90
CA ARG A 119 3.49 9.90 -4.09
C ARG A 119 3.50 8.38 -4.13
N GLU A 120 4.71 7.83 -4.08
CA GLU A 120 4.96 6.39 -4.06
C GLU A 120 5.80 6.02 -2.83
N ALA A 121 5.55 4.84 -2.28
CA ALA A 121 6.36 4.20 -1.26
C ALA A 121 6.56 2.74 -1.63
N GLU A 122 7.76 2.23 -1.39
CA GLU A 122 8.09 0.82 -1.57
C GLU A 122 8.52 0.23 -0.24
N PHE A 123 8.05 -0.97 0.05
CA PHE A 123 8.30 -1.67 1.30
C PHE A 123 8.18 -3.18 1.12
N ASP A 124 8.81 -3.91 2.05
CA ASP A 124 8.74 -5.36 2.07
C ASP A 124 7.59 -5.84 2.96
N ILE A 125 6.82 -6.79 2.46
CA ILE A 125 5.82 -7.54 3.23
C ILE A 125 6.36 -8.96 3.42
N MET A 126 6.71 -9.31 4.65
CA MET A 126 7.20 -10.63 5.01
C MET A 126 6.03 -11.55 5.35
N PHE A 127 6.09 -12.81 4.92
CA PHE A 127 5.05 -13.78 5.22
C PHE A 127 5.03 -14.09 6.73
N GLY A 128 3.84 -13.99 7.34
CA GLY A 128 3.64 -14.20 8.77
C GLY A 128 4.02 -13.02 9.68
N GLU A 129 4.83 -12.06 9.20
CA GLU A 129 5.27 -10.89 9.98
C GLU A 129 4.57 -9.58 9.56
N GLY A 130 4.20 -9.46 8.27
CA GLY A 130 3.64 -8.23 7.70
C GLY A 130 4.73 -7.28 7.18
N ILE A 131 4.50 -5.97 7.27
CA ILE A 131 5.44 -4.95 6.77
C ILE A 131 6.72 -4.96 7.60
N SER A 132 7.88 -5.11 6.91
CA SER A 132 9.19 -5.17 7.55
C SER A 132 9.71 -3.76 7.89
N LYS A 133 9.50 -3.35 9.13
CA LYS A 133 9.98 -2.05 9.63
C LYS A 133 11.51 -1.90 9.49
N MET A 134 12.27 -2.96 9.75
CA MET A 134 13.75 -2.92 9.68
C MET A 134 14.24 -2.71 8.25
N SER A 135 13.56 -3.30 7.25
CA SER A 135 13.86 -3.04 5.84
C SER A 135 13.67 -1.56 5.49
N GLU A 136 12.56 -0.98 5.93
CA GLU A 136 12.26 0.43 5.69
C GLU A 136 13.28 1.37 6.33
N LEU A 137 13.70 1.08 7.58
CA LEU A 137 14.70 1.91 8.27
C LEU A 137 16.03 1.95 7.50
N ILE A 138 16.45 0.81 6.93
CA ILE A 138 17.67 0.74 6.12
C ILE A 138 17.48 1.50 4.81
N ASP A 139 16.42 1.23 4.06
CA ASP A 139 16.21 1.78 2.73
C ASP A 139 15.99 3.30 2.76
N VAL A 140 15.14 3.75 3.69
CA VAL A 140 14.88 5.18 3.88
C VAL A 140 16.09 5.87 4.51
N GLY A 141 16.78 5.21 5.46
CA GLY A 141 18.01 5.71 6.06
C GLY A 141 19.11 5.95 5.03
N VAL A 142 19.25 5.04 4.05
CA VAL A 142 20.19 5.21 2.92
C VAL A 142 19.76 6.36 2.03
N LYS A 143 18.48 6.46 1.68
CA LYS A 143 17.96 7.59 0.84
C LYS A 143 18.20 8.96 1.48
N LEU A 144 18.13 9.04 2.80
CA LEU A 144 18.37 10.28 3.55
C LEU A 144 19.85 10.51 3.92
N GLY A 145 20.76 9.56 3.62
CA GLY A 145 22.16 9.64 3.99
C GLY A 145 22.43 9.43 5.49
N ILE A 146 21.44 8.98 6.26
CA ILE A 146 21.54 8.62 7.68
C ILE A 146 22.31 7.31 7.83
N VAL A 147 21.97 6.32 6.99
CA VAL A 147 22.69 5.07 6.85
C VAL A 147 23.60 5.16 5.62
N GLN A 148 24.89 4.90 5.77
CA GLN A 148 25.84 4.89 4.68
C GLN A 148 25.92 3.49 4.08
N LYS A 149 25.82 3.41 2.75
CA LYS A 149 26.04 2.16 1.99
C LYS A 149 27.35 2.27 1.22
N SER A 150 28.30 1.42 1.55
CA SER A 150 29.60 1.31 0.85
C SER A 150 29.75 -0.10 0.30
N GLY A 151 29.55 -0.27 -1.02
CA GLY A 151 29.47 -1.59 -1.64
C GLY A 151 28.36 -2.43 -1.04
N ALA A 152 28.71 -3.56 -0.43
CA ALA A 152 27.77 -4.45 0.26
C ALA A 152 27.57 -4.10 1.74
N TRP A 153 28.31 -3.14 2.29
CA TRP A 153 28.30 -2.81 3.71
C TRP A 153 27.34 -1.66 4.03
N PHE A 154 26.63 -1.80 5.15
CA PHE A 154 25.78 -0.78 5.72
C PHE A 154 26.38 -0.31 7.04
N ASN A 155 26.48 1.02 7.22
CA ASN A 155 27.04 1.66 8.40
C ASN A 155 26.11 2.76 8.92
N TYR A 156 26.12 2.97 10.23
CA TYR A 156 25.45 4.06 10.89
C TYR A 156 26.48 4.80 11.76
N GLY A 157 26.96 5.97 11.30
CA GLY A 157 28.14 6.60 11.88
C GLY A 157 29.34 5.62 11.86
N ASP A 158 29.92 5.38 13.02
CA ASP A 158 31.03 4.42 13.19
C ASP A 158 30.56 2.98 13.41
N ILE A 159 29.27 2.76 13.51
CA ILE A 159 28.67 1.44 13.78
C ILE A 159 28.46 0.70 12.46
N ARG A 160 29.06 -0.50 12.36
CA ARG A 160 28.88 -1.39 11.23
C ARG A 160 27.62 -2.23 11.43
N LEU A 161 26.57 -1.98 10.63
CA LEU A 161 25.28 -2.70 10.72
C LEU A 161 25.37 -4.11 10.13
N GLY A 162 26.15 -4.30 9.05
CA GLY A 162 26.33 -5.62 8.45
C GLY A 162 26.67 -5.58 6.98
N GLN A 163 27.11 -6.73 6.47
CA GLN A 163 27.32 -6.96 5.06
C GLN A 163 26.06 -7.56 4.44
N GLY A 164 25.47 -6.85 3.50
CA GLY A 164 24.17 -7.19 2.90
C GLY A 164 23.00 -6.70 3.74
N ARG A 165 21.86 -6.56 3.03
CA ARG A 165 20.63 -6.00 3.60
C ARG A 165 20.06 -6.86 4.72
N ASP A 166 20.14 -8.19 4.60
CA ASP A 166 19.56 -9.10 5.58
C ASP A 166 20.35 -9.13 6.90
N ASN A 167 21.68 -9.08 6.84
CA ASN A 167 22.49 -8.96 8.05
C ASN A 167 22.26 -7.61 8.75
N ALA A 168 22.14 -6.52 7.99
CA ALA A 168 21.82 -5.22 8.56
C ALA A 168 20.43 -5.20 9.21
N LYS A 169 19.42 -5.85 8.61
CA LYS A 169 18.09 -6.03 9.22
C LYS A 169 18.16 -6.80 10.52
N GLN A 170 18.90 -7.91 10.53
CA GLN A 170 19.05 -8.71 11.74
C GLN A 170 19.75 -7.93 12.85
N PHE A 171 20.82 -7.21 12.51
CA PHE A 171 21.52 -6.34 13.46
C PHE A 171 20.57 -5.31 14.09
N LEU A 172 19.68 -4.66 13.31
CA LEU A 172 18.71 -3.71 13.84
C LEU A 172 17.61 -4.38 14.69
N LYS A 173 17.24 -5.63 14.38
CA LYS A 173 16.33 -6.41 15.24
C LYS A 173 16.97 -6.70 16.62
N ASP A 174 18.26 -7.01 16.64
CA ASP A 174 19.00 -7.34 17.85
C ASP A 174 19.42 -6.08 18.64
N ASN A 175 19.43 -4.92 18.02
CA ASN A 175 19.83 -3.64 18.62
C ASN A 175 18.72 -2.58 18.48
N PRO A 176 17.63 -2.69 19.23
CA PRO A 176 16.46 -1.81 19.10
C PRO A 176 16.76 -0.33 19.40
N GLU A 177 17.77 -0.03 20.21
CA GLU A 177 18.22 1.32 20.53
C GLU A 177 18.71 2.04 19.26
N ILE A 178 19.55 1.36 18.47
CA ILE A 178 20.07 1.89 17.21
C ILE A 178 18.93 2.04 16.19
N ALA A 179 18.03 1.06 16.11
CA ALA A 179 16.87 1.12 15.23
C ALA A 179 15.96 2.32 15.57
N ASN A 180 15.72 2.59 16.85
CA ASN A 180 14.93 3.72 17.30
C ASN A 180 15.60 5.07 17.05
N ASP A 181 16.93 5.15 17.18
CA ASP A 181 17.68 6.37 16.87
C ASP A 181 17.63 6.67 15.35
N ILE A 182 17.86 5.67 14.51
CA ILE A 182 17.71 5.80 13.05
C ILE A 182 16.28 6.23 12.70
N GLU A 183 15.25 5.64 13.30
CA GLU A 183 13.86 6.04 13.09
C GLU A 183 13.62 7.49 13.49
N GLY A 184 14.13 7.91 14.63
CA GLY A 184 14.05 9.30 15.10
C GLY A 184 14.64 10.30 14.09
N GLN A 185 15.83 9.99 13.56
CA GLN A 185 16.48 10.80 12.55
C GLN A 185 15.74 10.79 11.21
N ILE A 186 15.19 9.66 10.79
CA ILE A 186 14.34 9.56 9.58
C ILE A 186 13.11 10.46 9.74
N ARG A 187 12.40 10.37 10.87
CA ARG A 187 11.22 11.20 11.14
C ARG A 187 11.54 12.69 11.16
N ALA A 188 12.65 13.09 11.76
CA ALA A 188 13.11 14.47 11.78
C ALA A 188 13.48 15.02 10.40
N ASN A 189 13.84 14.15 9.45
CA ASN A 189 14.22 14.51 8.08
C ASN A 189 13.18 14.09 7.03
N ALA A 190 11.98 13.69 7.44
CA ALA A 190 10.96 13.17 6.52
C ALA A 190 10.60 14.16 5.40
N ASP A 191 10.62 15.45 5.67
CA ASP A 191 10.34 16.49 4.67
C ASP A 191 11.31 16.47 3.49
N LYS A 192 12.57 16.07 3.71
CA LYS A 192 13.58 15.96 2.66
C LYS A 192 13.25 14.86 1.63
N LEU A 193 12.56 13.80 2.05
CA LEU A 193 12.08 12.76 1.12
C LEU A 193 11.07 13.30 0.11
N TYR A 194 10.37 14.37 0.48
CA TYR A 194 9.32 14.96 -0.34
C TYR A 194 9.80 16.16 -1.17
N ALA A 195 10.89 16.82 -0.78
CA ALA A 195 11.44 17.95 -1.49
C ALA A 195 11.98 17.55 -2.87
N THR A 196 12.49 16.33 -3.03
CA THR A 196 13.02 15.82 -4.30
C THR A 196 11.92 15.53 -5.35
N CYS A 197 10.66 15.35 -4.93
CA CYS A 197 9.50 15.11 -5.82
C CYS A 197 8.88 16.39 -6.40
N LEU A 198 9.28 17.58 -5.95
CA LEU A 198 8.71 18.86 -6.39
C LEU A 198 9.50 19.53 -7.52
N LEU A 199 10.56 18.88 -8.02
CA LEU A 199 11.46 19.43 -9.06
C LEU A 199 11.23 18.84 -10.46
N TYR A 200 10.10 18.17 -10.71
CA TYR A 200 9.71 17.72 -12.05
C TYR A 200 8.27 18.10 -12.36
#